data_4d0bb8734133310a455d1068b174a48b
#
_entry.id   4d0bb8734133310a455d1068b174a48b
#
_cell.length_a   1.000
_cell.length_b   1.000
_cell.length_c   1.000
_cell.angle_alpha   90.00
_cell.angle_beta   90.00
_cell.angle_gamma   90.00
#
_symmetry.space_group_name_H-M   'P 1'
#
loop_
_entity.id
_entity.type
_entity.pdbx_description
1 polymer ?
#
loop_
_entity_poly.entity_id
_entity_poly.type
_entity_poly.pdbx_seq_one_letter_code
_entity_poly.pdbx_strand_id
1 'polypeptide(L)'
;DEVSLFSLSSGDYSEIHTLVPEIMDEFEKKRVSISFPSLRIDAFMKDDLERMQSVRKAGLTFAPEAGTQRLRDVINKGVQEEDLLRSAQDAFEAGWNSVKLYFMIGLPTETEEDLLGIADLARKVSALFYSMPKEKRGKGLRLSVSASSFVPKPFTPFQWEPQDTKETLMEKQKF
;
A
#
# COMPACT_ATOMS: atom_id res chain seq x y z
N ASP A 1 2.39 5.00 -24.02
CA ASP A 1 2.23 3.53 -23.94
C ASP A 1 2.61 3.06 -22.56
N GLU A 2 2.03 1.94 -22.09
CA GLU A 2 2.23 1.36 -20.77
C GLU A 2 2.37 -0.16 -20.88
N VAL A 3 3.31 -0.73 -20.14
CA VAL A 3 3.47 -2.18 -19.93
C VAL A 3 3.15 -2.48 -18.48
N SER A 4 2.21 -3.41 -18.24
CA SER A 4 1.85 -3.86 -16.90
C SER A 4 2.38 -5.27 -16.65
N LEU A 5 3.07 -5.45 -15.53
CA LEU A 5 3.47 -6.76 -15.05
C LEU A 5 2.36 -7.35 -14.20
N PHE A 6 1.79 -8.47 -14.61
CA PHE A 6 0.66 -9.11 -13.93
C PHE A 6 1.13 -10.25 -13.03
N SER A 7 0.89 -10.11 -11.72
CA SER A 7 1.16 -11.15 -10.73
C SER A 7 0.21 -10.97 -9.53
N LEU A 8 -0.04 -12.04 -8.79
CA LEU A 8 -0.72 -11.98 -7.48
C LEU A 8 0.16 -11.28 -6.43
N SER A 9 1.48 -11.42 -6.53
CA SER A 9 2.46 -10.73 -5.70
C SER A 9 3.74 -10.57 -6.49
N SER A 10 3.94 -9.41 -7.10
CA SER A 10 5.13 -9.12 -7.91
C SER A 10 6.41 -9.10 -7.07
N GLY A 11 6.31 -8.69 -5.78
CA GLY A 11 7.44 -8.64 -4.86
C GLY A 11 7.99 -9.99 -4.42
N ASP A 12 7.22 -11.07 -4.58
CA ASP A 12 7.64 -12.42 -4.20
C ASP A 12 8.38 -13.16 -5.32
N TYR A 13 8.52 -12.55 -6.50
CA TYR A 13 9.31 -13.13 -7.58
C TYR A 13 10.80 -13.00 -7.27
N SER A 14 11.53 -14.13 -7.20
CA SER A 14 12.92 -14.19 -6.77
C SER A 14 13.87 -13.29 -7.58
N GLU A 15 13.59 -13.13 -8.87
CA GLU A 15 14.42 -12.35 -9.78
C GLU A 15 13.92 -10.90 -9.98
N ILE A 16 13.02 -10.42 -9.12
CA ILE A 16 12.40 -9.09 -9.30
C ILE A 16 13.44 -7.97 -9.33
N HIS A 17 14.46 -8.08 -8.51
CA HIS A 17 15.55 -7.08 -8.41
C HIS A 17 16.46 -7.04 -9.62
N THR A 18 16.49 -8.10 -10.43
CA THR A 18 17.22 -8.16 -11.70
C THR A 18 16.31 -7.75 -12.85
N LEU A 19 15.07 -8.28 -12.85
CA LEU A 19 14.11 -8.09 -13.92
C LEU A 19 13.66 -6.64 -14.05
N VAL A 20 13.38 -5.96 -12.91
CA VAL A 20 12.87 -4.58 -12.92
C VAL A 20 13.88 -3.61 -13.55
N PRO A 21 15.16 -3.58 -13.13
CA PRO A 21 16.17 -2.74 -13.80
C PRO A 21 16.31 -3.03 -15.29
N GLU A 22 16.35 -4.29 -15.71
CA GLU A 22 16.47 -4.66 -17.12
C GLU A 22 15.28 -4.18 -17.97
N ILE A 23 14.08 -4.38 -17.47
CA ILE A 23 12.85 -3.88 -18.12
C ILE A 23 12.88 -2.35 -18.19
N MET A 24 13.29 -1.68 -17.13
CA MET A 24 13.38 -0.21 -17.11
C MET A 24 14.39 0.30 -18.13
N ASP A 25 15.58 -0.31 -18.25
CA ASP A 25 16.60 0.07 -19.21
C ASP A 25 16.11 -0.05 -20.66
N GLU A 26 15.29 -1.04 -20.96
CA GLU A 26 14.71 -1.24 -22.29
C GLU A 26 13.60 -0.26 -22.60
N PHE A 27 12.74 0.06 -21.64
CA PHE A 27 11.52 0.84 -21.88
C PHE A 27 11.68 2.35 -21.60
N GLU A 28 12.63 2.76 -20.76
CA GLU A 28 12.91 4.18 -20.49
C GLU A 28 13.26 4.93 -21.78
N LYS A 29 14.12 4.37 -22.61
CA LYS A 29 14.51 4.94 -23.92
C LYS A 29 13.31 5.10 -24.87
N LYS A 30 12.31 4.24 -24.73
CA LYS A 30 11.09 4.23 -25.53
C LYS A 30 9.97 5.10 -24.92
N ARG A 31 10.20 5.71 -23.75
CA ARG A 31 9.19 6.46 -22.96
C ARG A 31 7.92 5.65 -22.70
N VAL A 32 8.07 4.34 -22.46
CA VAL A 32 6.99 3.43 -22.09
C VAL A 32 6.98 3.31 -20.57
N SER A 33 5.84 3.57 -19.94
CA SER A 33 5.70 3.43 -18.48
C SER A 33 5.53 1.97 -18.10
N ILE A 34 6.07 1.60 -16.94
CA ILE A 34 5.89 0.26 -16.36
C ILE A 34 4.96 0.39 -15.17
N SER A 35 3.95 -0.47 -15.12
CA SER A 35 2.99 -0.55 -14.01
C SER A 35 3.14 -1.87 -13.28
N PHE A 36 3.20 -1.79 -11.96
CA PHE A 36 3.27 -2.94 -11.06
C PHE A 36 2.01 -2.96 -10.18
N PRO A 37 0.97 -3.70 -10.55
CA PRO A 37 -0.32 -3.64 -9.86
C PRO A 37 -0.33 -4.24 -8.45
N SER A 38 0.66 -5.01 -8.07
CA SER A 38 0.74 -5.69 -6.77
C SER A 38 2.12 -5.49 -6.14
N LEU A 39 2.44 -4.23 -5.82
CA LEU A 39 3.66 -3.90 -5.09
C LEU A 39 3.48 -4.24 -3.60
N ARG A 40 4.28 -5.18 -3.10
CA ARG A 40 4.51 -5.29 -1.67
C ARG A 40 5.33 -4.10 -1.19
N ILE A 41 5.04 -3.66 0.01
CA ILE A 41 5.64 -2.49 0.67
C ILE A 41 7.18 -2.62 0.76
N ASP A 42 7.68 -3.84 0.86
CA ASP A 42 9.08 -4.20 1.11
C ASP A 42 9.87 -4.65 -0.13
N ALA A 43 9.25 -4.61 -1.32
CA ALA A 43 9.79 -5.27 -2.51
C ALA A 43 10.74 -4.41 -3.36
N PHE A 44 10.89 -3.12 -3.10
CA PHE A 44 11.70 -2.24 -3.95
C PHE A 44 12.70 -1.41 -3.16
N MET A 45 13.90 -1.30 -3.72
CA MET A 45 14.90 -0.37 -3.24
C MET A 45 14.57 1.07 -3.65
N LYS A 46 15.08 2.05 -2.92
CA LYS A 46 14.87 3.48 -3.18
C LYS A 46 15.24 3.87 -4.61
N ASP A 47 16.34 3.33 -5.14
CA ASP A 47 16.82 3.60 -6.48
C ASP A 47 15.83 3.14 -7.56
N ASP A 48 15.16 2.00 -7.36
CA ASP A 48 14.12 1.49 -8.26
C ASP A 48 12.92 2.43 -8.27
N LEU A 49 12.52 2.95 -7.10
CA LEU A 49 11.43 3.92 -6.98
C LEU A 49 11.76 5.24 -7.68
N GLU A 50 12.98 5.75 -7.55
CA GLU A 50 13.41 6.99 -8.22
C GLU A 50 13.38 6.82 -9.76
N ARG A 51 13.85 5.69 -10.28
CA ARG A 51 13.81 5.38 -11.70
C ARG A 51 12.38 5.24 -12.23
N MET A 52 11.52 4.51 -11.51
CA MET A 52 10.10 4.37 -11.89
C MET A 52 9.40 5.73 -11.99
N GLN A 53 9.70 6.65 -11.07
CA GLN A 53 9.12 7.99 -11.09
C GLN A 53 9.60 8.84 -12.27
N SER A 54 10.84 8.65 -12.76
CA SER A 54 11.38 9.40 -13.88
C SER A 54 10.61 9.18 -15.17
N VAL A 55 10.03 7.99 -15.34
CA VAL A 55 9.29 7.59 -16.55
C VAL A 55 7.83 8.05 -16.48
N ARG A 56 7.15 7.87 -15.33
CA ARG A 56 5.77 8.34 -15.12
C ARG A 56 5.44 8.50 -13.64
N LYS A 57 4.82 9.64 -13.29
CA LYS A 57 4.27 9.88 -11.95
C LYS A 57 2.96 9.12 -11.76
N ALA A 58 3.04 7.85 -11.43
CA ALA A 58 1.90 7.06 -10.97
C ALA A 58 1.71 7.20 -9.45
N GLY A 59 0.55 6.87 -8.90
CA GLY A 59 0.36 6.78 -7.46
C GLY A 59 0.91 5.45 -6.92
N LEU A 60 1.43 5.45 -5.70
CA LEU A 60 1.77 4.23 -4.99
C LEU A 60 0.59 3.72 -4.18
N THR A 61 0.47 2.40 -4.12
CA THR A 61 -0.57 1.74 -3.34
C THR A 61 0.07 0.82 -2.32
N PHE A 62 -0.30 1.03 -1.06
CA PHE A 62 0.05 0.16 0.05
C PHE A 62 -1.21 -0.51 0.61
N ALA A 63 -1.12 -1.77 0.96
CA ALA A 63 -2.22 -2.55 1.49
C ALA A 63 -1.87 -3.13 2.87
N PRO A 64 -1.87 -2.31 3.93
CA PRO A 64 -1.69 -2.81 5.30
C PRO A 64 -2.85 -3.70 5.76
N GLU A 65 -4.02 -3.61 5.13
CA GLU A 65 -5.26 -4.36 5.35
C GLU A 65 -5.95 -4.07 6.68
N ALA A 66 -5.20 -3.78 7.76
CA ALA A 66 -5.76 -3.48 9.09
C ALA A 66 -5.06 -2.27 9.73
N GLY A 67 -5.79 -1.54 10.57
CA GLY A 67 -5.32 -0.31 11.20
C GLY A 67 -4.27 -0.51 12.28
N THR A 68 -4.32 -1.65 13.01
CA THR A 68 -3.38 -1.95 14.09
C THR A 68 -2.47 -3.13 13.76
N GLN A 69 -1.30 -3.19 14.42
CA GLN A 69 -0.41 -4.34 14.29
C GLN A 69 -1.08 -5.61 14.79
N ARG A 70 -1.79 -5.53 15.93
CA ARG A 70 -2.54 -6.66 16.46
C ARG A 70 -3.44 -7.31 15.40
N LEU A 71 -4.23 -6.51 14.69
CA LEU A 71 -5.17 -7.06 13.71
C LEU A 71 -4.44 -7.51 12.42
N ARG A 72 -3.33 -6.88 12.04
CA ARG A 72 -2.45 -7.38 10.97
C ARG A 72 -1.89 -8.76 11.31
N ASP A 73 -1.50 -8.98 12.57
CA ASP A 73 -1.00 -10.29 13.03
C ASP A 73 -2.11 -11.34 13.01
N VAL A 74 -3.33 -11.00 13.41
CA VAL A 74 -4.52 -11.89 13.35
C VAL A 74 -4.77 -12.39 11.92
N ILE A 75 -4.69 -11.50 10.94
CA ILE A 75 -4.89 -11.87 9.53
C ILE A 75 -3.62 -12.41 8.84
N ASN A 76 -2.55 -12.60 9.60
CA ASN A 76 -1.24 -13.06 9.11
C ASN A 76 -0.71 -12.23 7.92
N LYS A 77 -0.89 -10.91 7.99
CA LYS A 77 -0.46 -10.03 6.89
C LYS A 77 1.06 -9.95 6.74
N GLY A 78 1.81 -10.17 7.83
CA GLY A 78 3.29 -10.19 7.83
C GLY A 78 3.93 -8.82 7.52
N VAL A 79 3.19 -7.72 7.64
CA VAL A 79 3.68 -6.35 7.43
C VAL A 79 3.70 -5.63 8.77
N GLN A 80 4.85 -5.12 9.17
CA GLN A 80 4.99 -4.28 10.35
C GLN A 80 4.67 -2.81 10.03
N GLU A 81 4.24 -2.06 11.05
CA GLU A 81 3.96 -0.62 10.88
C GLU A 81 5.22 0.13 10.43
N GLU A 82 6.36 -0.23 11.00
CA GLU A 82 7.66 0.37 10.68
C GLU A 82 8.04 0.17 9.22
N ASP A 83 7.74 -1.00 8.64
CA ASP A 83 8.01 -1.30 7.24
C ASP A 83 7.17 -0.42 6.31
N LEU A 84 5.88 -0.24 6.64
CA LEU A 84 5.01 0.67 5.91
C LEU A 84 5.53 2.12 5.97
N LEU A 85 5.86 2.59 7.16
CA LEU A 85 6.31 3.98 7.34
C LEU A 85 7.65 4.22 6.65
N ARG A 86 8.60 3.27 6.73
CA ARG A 86 9.88 3.34 6.03
C ARG A 86 9.67 3.41 4.52
N SER A 87 8.86 2.51 3.95
CA SER A 87 8.60 2.48 2.51
C SER A 87 7.87 3.74 2.03
N ALA A 88 6.96 4.29 2.84
CA ALA A 88 6.32 5.56 2.55
C ALA A 88 7.33 6.72 2.56
N GLN A 89 8.26 6.73 3.51
CA GLN A 89 9.32 7.73 3.57
C GLN A 89 10.24 7.65 2.35
N ASP A 90 10.72 6.45 2.00
CA ASP A 90 11.58 6.23 0.83
C ASP A 90 10.89 6.70 -0.46
N ALA A 91 9.60 6.40 -0.60
CA ALA A 91 8.79 6.86 -1.73
C ALA A 91 8.69 8.39 -1.77
N PHE A 92 8.45 9.04 -0.65
CA PHE A 92 8.39 10.50 -0.56
C PHE A 92 9.74 11.16 -0.87
N GLU A 93 10.84 10.58 -0.38
CA GLU A 93 12.19 11.03 -0.69
C GLU A 93 12.55 10.87 -2.17
N ALA A 94 12.05 9.80 -2.81
CA ALA A 94 12.13 9.58 -4.26
C ALA A 94 11.19 10.52 -5.07
N GLY A 95 10.41 11.39 -4.37
CA GLY A 95 9.56 12.42 -4.97
C GLY A 95 8.12 12.01 -5.24
N TRP A 96 7.68 10.85 -4.75
CA TRP A 96 6.27 10.46 -4.81
C TRP A 96 5.44 11.35 -3.89
N ASN A 97 4.26 11.74 -4.34
CA ASN A 97 3.34 12.57 -3.57
C ASN A 97 1.88 12.11 -3.67
N SER A 98 1.65 10.94 -4.27
CA SER A 98 0.34 10.32 -4.36
C SER A 98 0.43 8.90 -3.81
N VAL A 99 -0.24 8.67 -2.67
CA VAL A 99 -0.25 7.39 -1.96
C VAL A 99 -1.69 6.97 -1.71
N LYS A 100 -1.98 5.69 -1.90
CA LYS A 100 -3.25 5.08 -1.56
C LYS A 100 -3.02 3.95 -0.55
N LEU A 101 -3.79 3.98 0.53
CA LEU A 101 -3.80 2.95 1.56
C LEU A 101 -5.09 2.12 1.44
N TYR A 102 -4.94 0.79 1.39
CA TYR A 102 -6.07 -0.13 1.40
C TYR A 102 -6.19 -0.82 2.75
N PHE A 103 -7.43 -0.85 3.25
CA PHE A 103 -7.83 -1.52 4.47
C PHE A 103 -9.06 -2.40 4.26
N MET A 104 -9.30 -3.28 5.21
CA MET A 104 -10.58 -3.98 5.38
C MET A 104 -11.20 -3.59 6.73
N ILE A 105 -12.53 -3.57 6.77
CA ILE A 105 -13.35 -3.44 7.99
C ILE A 105 -14.25 -4.65 8.14
N GLY A 106 -14.61 -5.00 9.36
CA GLY A 106 -15.38 -6.22 9.65
C GLY A 106 -14.51 -7.47 9.68
N LEU A 107 -13.22 -7.34 9.90
CA LEU A 107 -12.30 -8.46 10.08
C LEU A 107 -12.62 -9.23 11.38
N PRO A 108 -12.38 -10.55 11.41
CA PRO A 108 -12.49 -11.32 12.64
C PRO A 108 -11.71 -10.69 13.79
N THR A 109 -12.32 -10.59 14.96
CA THR A 109 -11.78 -9.96 16.19
C THR A 109 -11.52 -8.45 16.14
N GLU A 110 -12.00 -7.76 15.12
CA GLU A 110 -11.84 -6.30 14.97
C GLU A 110 -12.52 -5.56 16.14
N THR A 111 -11.85 -4.53 16.62
CA THR A 111 -12.32 -3.64 17.68
C THR A 111 -12.40 -2.19 17.18
N GLU A 112 -13.02 -1.30 17.94
CA GLU A 112 -13.01 0.14 17.64
C GLU A 112 -11.61 0.73 17.58
N GLU A 113 -10.68 0.24 18.39
CA GLU A 113 -9.28 0.65 18.36
C GLU A 113 -8.62 0.32 17.01
N ASP A 114 -8.98 -0.83 16.41
CA ASP A 114 -8.47 -1.20 15.09
C ASP A 114 -9.00 -0.29 13.99
N LEU A 115 -10.25 0.15 14.10
CA LEU A 115 -10.85 1.11 13.17
C LEU A 115 -10.20 2.49 13.31
N LEU A 116 -10.01 2.99 14.54
CA LEU A 116 -9.27 4.24 14.78
C LEU A 116 -7.82 4.15 14.30
N GLY A 117 -7.21 2.98 14.39
CA GLY A 117 -5.88 2.70 13.87
C GLY A 117 -5.72 2.98 12.37
N ILE A 118 -6.80 2.87 11.58
CA ILE A 118 -6.79 3.24 10.15
C ILE A 118 -6.49 4.74 9.99
N ALA A 119 -7.20 5.58 10.73
CA ALA A 119 -6.99 7.02 10.69
C ALA A 119 -5.62 7.41 11.28
N ASP A 120 -5.19 6.72 12.34
CA ASP A 120 -3.89 6.96 12.97
C ASP A 120 -2.74 6.64 12.02
N LEU A 121 -2.80 5.51 11.33
CA LEU A 121 -1.79 5.10 10.35
C LEU A 121 -1.74 6.06 9.15
N ALA A 122 -2.89 6.49 8.65
CA ALA A 122 -2.97 7.50 7.59
C ALA A 122 -2.36 8.85 8.05
N ARG A 123 -2.59 9.27 9.30
CA ARG A 123 -2.01 10.47 9.88
C ARG A 123 -0.49 10.35 10.02
N LYS A 124 0.05 9.20 10.46
CA LYS A 124 1.48 8.93 10.54
C LYS A 124 2.14 9.05 9.15
N VAL A 125 1.56 8.41 8.13
CA VAL A 125 2.04 8.52 6.74
C VAL A 125 2.03 9.97 6.26
N SER A 126 0.96 10.72 6.54
CA SER A 126 0.87 12.14 6.19
C SER A 126 1.95 12.97 6.92
N ALA A 127 2.17 12.70 8.20
CA ALA A 127 3.19 13.40 9.00
C ALA A 127 4.61 13.21 8.45
N LEU A 128 4.95 12.03 7.95
CA LEU A 128 6.24 11.77 7.29
C LEU A 128 6.45 12.70 6.10
N PHE A 129 5.44 12.84 5.23
CA PHE A 129 5.54 13.76 4.09
C PHE A 129 5.76 15.20 4.53
N TYR A 130 5.01 15.67 5.52
CA TYR A 130 5.11 17.04 6.00
C TYR A 130 6.32 17.31 6.90
N SER A 131 7.02 16.28 7.37
CA SER A 131 8.32 16.43 8.05
C SER A 131 9.50 16.71 7.10
N MET A 132 9.35 16.39 5.81
CA MET A 132 10.38 16.69 4.81
C MET A 132 10.57 18.22 4.60
N PRO A 133 11.73 18.66 4.12
CA PRO A 133 11.95 20.04 3.70
C PRO A 133 10.95 20.47 2.63
N LYS A 134 10.47 21.72 2.69
CA LYS A 134 9.44 22.24 1.77
C LYS A 134 9.84 22.13 0.29
N GLU A 135 11.12 22.27 0.01
CA GLU A 135 11.71 22.21 -1.32
C GLU A 135 11.55 20.84 -1.96
N LYS A 136 11.46 19.77 -1.14
CA LYS A 136 11.31 18.38 -1.57
C LYS A 136 9.86 17.91 -1.69
N ARG A 137 8.88 18.68 -1.15
CA ARG A 137 7.47 18.23 -1.09
C ARG A 137 6.70 18.38 -2.39
N GLY A 138 7.22 19.12 -3.37
CA GLY A 138 6.52 19.37 -4.63
C GLY A 138 5.16 20.04 -4.44
N LYS A 139 4.12 19.52 -5.11
CA LYS A 139 2.76 20.09 -5.11
C LYS A 139 1.89 19.73 -3.89
N GLY A 140 2.44 19.04 -2.90
CA GLY A 140 1.71 18.55 -1.74
C GLY A 140 1.32 17.07 -1.85
N LEU A 141 0.87 16.50 -0.72
CA LEU A 141 0.49 15.08 -0.61
C LEU A 141 -0.95 14.86 -1.09
N ARG A 142 -1.13 13.85 -1.92
CA ARG A 142 -2.43 13.23 -2.18
C ARG A 142 -2.45 11.87 -1.47
N LEU A 143 -3.08 11.81 -0.31
CA LEU A 143 -3.28 10.57 0.43
C LEU A 143 -4.75 10.14 0.29
N SER A 144 -4.96 8.92 -0.18
CA SER A 144 -6.29 8.30 -0.28
C SER A 144 -6.35 7.07 0.60
N VAL A 145 -7.41 6.93 1.39
CA VAL A 145 -7.69 5.74 2.18
C VAL A 145 -8.92 5.07 1.58
N SER A 146 -8.84 3.77 1.37
CA SER A 146 -9.95 2.96 0.89
C SER A 146 -10.12 1.77 1.83
N ALA A 147 -11.32 1.60 2.38
CA ALA A 147 -11.67 0.46 3.21
C ALA A 147 -12.74 -0.37 2.51
N SER A 148 -12.51 -1.66 2.35
CA SER A 148 -13.47 -2.63 1.84
C SER A 148 -14.02 -3.47 3.00
N SER A 149 -15.26 -3.95 2.87
CA SER A 149 -15.81 -4.89 3.85
C SER A 149 -15.17 -6.26 3.70
N PHE A 150 -14.86 -6.89 4.84
CA PHE A 150 -14.42 -8.28 4.86
C PHE A 150 -15.55 -9.19 4.34
N VAL A 151 -15.17 -10.13 3.48
CA VAL A 151 -16.05 -11.19 2.97
C VAL A 151 -15.32 -12.53 3.12
N PRO A 152 -15.85 -13.48 3.89
CA PRO A 152 -15.27 -14.82 4.00
C PRO A 152 -15.20 -15.47 2.62
N LYS A 153 -14.03 -15.98 2.25
CA LYS A 153 -13.83 -16.64 0.96
C LYS A 153 -13.60 -18.12 1.15
N PRO A 154 -14.20 -19.00 0.32
CA PRO A 154 -13.91 -20.42 0.34
C PRO A 154 -12.41 -20.69 0.20
N PHE A 155 -11.95 -21.75 0.84
CA PHE A 155 -10.56 -22.22 0.83
C PHE A 155 -9.53 -21.24 1.44
N THR A 156 -10.00 -20.30 2.28
CA THR A 156 -9.13 -19.42 3.07
C THR A 156 -9.26 -19.74 4.56
N PRO A 157 -8.28 -19.35 5.42
CA PRO A 157 -8.36 -19.60 6.86
C PRO A 157 -9.64 -19.08 7.50
N PHE A 158 -10.16 -17.94 7.03
CA PHE A 158 -11.37 -17.31 7.56
C PHE A 158 -12.67 -17.70 6.85
N GLN A 159 -12.68 -18.82 6.10
CA GLN A 159 -13.87 -19.24 5.34
C GLN A 159 -15.10 -19.52 6.21
N TRP A 160 -14.92 -19.80 7.50
CA TRP A 160 -15.98 -20.12 8.46
C TRP A 160 -16.29 -18.96 9.43
N GLU A 161 -15.57 -17.85 9.30
CA GLU A 161 -15.84 -16.67 10.11
C GLU A 161 -17.12 -15.97 9.64
N PRO A 162 -17.92 -15.39 10.55
CA PRO A 162 -19.10 -14.65 10.17
C PRO A 162 -18.71 -13.34 9.45
N GLN A 163 -19.49 -12.97 8.45
CA GLN A 163 -19.46 -11.62 7.91
C GLN A 163 -20.32 -10.70 8.76
N ASP A 164 -19.86 -9.48 9.03
CA ASP A 164 -20.67 -8.46 9.68
C ASP A 164 -21.96 -8.18 8.92
N THR A 165 -23.03 -7.86 9.64
CA THR A 165 -24.29 -7.44 9.03
C THR A 165 -24.11 -6.09 8.32
N LYS A 166 -25.03 -5.78 7.41
CA LYS A 166 -25.02 -4.48 6.72
C LYS A 166 -25.10 -3.33 7.72
N GLU A 167 -25.92 -3.46 8.75
CA GLU A 167 -26.12 -2.46 9.81
C GLU A 167 -24.80 -2.23 10.56
N THR A 168 -24.14 -3.29 11.01
CA THR A 168 -22.82 -3.24 11.67
C THR A 168 -21.77 -2.57 10.79
N LEU A 169 -21.69 -2.94 9.50
CA LEU A 169 -20.74 -2.33 8.57
C LEU A 169 -21.02 -0.84 8.36
N MET A 170 -22.31 -0.45 8.30
CA MET A 170 -22.69 0.96 8.20
C MET A 170 -22.34 1.77 9.45
N GLU A 171 -22.42 1.17 10.64
CA GLU A 171 -21.98 1.80 11.89
C GLU A 171 -20.46 1.98 11.89
N LYS A 172 -19.70 0.94 11.55
CA LYS A 172 -18.24 1.01 11.44
C LYS A 172 -17.76 2.06 10.41
N GLN A 173 -18.50 2.26 9.33
CA GLN A 173 -18.17 3.30 8.33
C GLN A 173 -18.44 4.73 8.80
N LYS A 174 -19.27 4.92 9.80
CA LYS A 174 -19.56 6.24 10.39
C LYS A 174 -18.61 6.61 11.51
N PHE A 175 -17.93 5.62 12.05
CA PHE A 175 -16.98 5.75 13.13
C PHE A 175 -15.66 6.35 12.65
#